data_36b9d780dd173c02e5739d5caabed1dc
#
_entry.id   36b9d780dd173c02e5739d5caabed1dc
#
_cell.length_a   1.000
_cell.length_b   1.000
_cell.length_c   1.000
_cell.angle_alpha   90.00
_cell.angle_beta   90.00
_cell.angle_gamma   90.00
#
_symmetry.space_group_name_H-M   'P 1'
#
loop_
_entity.id
_entity.type
_entity.pdbx_description
1 polymer ?
#
loop_
_entity_poly.entity_id
_entity_poly.type
_entity_poly.pdbx_seq_one_letter_code
_entity_poly.pdbx_strand_id
1 'polypeptide(L)'
;MNARRISGLLGLAAIAACLPALADEPVPMQRLTPAEIAALAPPPPSAANAPPTANTPVTAGAPATRSPPTVQMTPLIGDPTKPGLYTVRVNIAPHTQVRPHTHRDNRSVTVISGTWHMGYGGTFDAKSLKDLPPGSFYTEPAGQAHFAQTGDEPVVIWVTGYGPSDTKFVTP
;
A
#
# COMPACT_ATOMS: atom_id res chain seq x y z
N MET A 1 -68.11 20.10 -41.79
CA MET A 1 -67.28 20.82 -40.76
C MET A 1 -66.34 19.81 -40.11
N ASN A 2 -65.09 19.81 -40.57
CA ASN A 2 -64.06 18.79 -40.16
C ASN A 2 -63.11 19.45 -39.16
N ALA A 3 -63.17 18.95 -37.91
CA ALA A 3 -62.21 19.34 -36.89
C ALA A 3 -60.99 18.42 -36.98
N ARG A 4 -59.81 18.95 -37.37
CA ARG A 4 -58.52 18.24 -37.34
C ARG A 4 -57.95 18.28 -35.91
N ARG A 5 -57.76 17.14 -35.30
CA ARG A 5 -57.00 16.98 -34.06
C ARG A 5 -55.50 16.95 -34.42
N ILE A 6 -54.76 17.90 -33.89
CA ILE A 6 -53.29 17.92 -33.94
C ILE A 6 -52.78 17.23 -32.68
N SER A 7 -52.25 16.03 -32.82
CA SER A 7 -51.51 15.33 -31.72
C SER A 7 -50.06 15.81 -31.73
N GLY A 8 -49.71 16.62 -30.75
CA GLY A 8 -48.32 17.01 -30.52
C GLY A 8 -47.61 15.90 -29.72
N LEU A 9 -46.63 15.28 -30.35
CA LEU A 9 -45.69 14.36 -29.71
C LEU A 9 -44.61 15.21 -29.00
N LEU A 10 -44.65 15.29 -27.67
CA LEU A 10 -43.53 15.84 -26.91
C LEU A 10 -42.43 14.76 -26.84
N GLY A 11 -41.36 14.92 -27.60
CA GLY A 11 -40.16 14.11 -27.47
C GLY A 11 -39.39 14.54 -26.21
N LEU A 12 -39.32 13.63 -25.26
CA LEU A 12 -38.48 13.77 -24.08
C LEU A 12 -37.06 13.46 -24.50
N ALA A 13 -36.22 14.47 -24.73
CA ALA A 13 -34.79 14.29 -24.95
C ALA A 13 -34.11 13.96 -23.59
N ALA A 14 -33.74 12.73 -23.39
CA ALA A 14 -32.95 12.33 -22.26
C ALA A 14 -31.51 12.87 -22.48
N ILE A 15 -31.13 13.89 -21.74
CA ILE A 15 -29.75 14.35 -21.65
C ILE A 15 -29.03 13.35 -20.76
N ALA A 16 -28.28 12.43 -21.36
CA ALA A 16 -27.31 11.61 -20.66
C ALA A 16 -26.17 12.53 -20.19
N ALA A 17 -26.22 12.95 -18.94
CA ALA A 17 -25.09 13.64 -18.30
C ALA A 17 -23.94 12.63 -18.21
N CYS A 18 -22.97 12.76 -19.11
CA CYS A 18 -21.70 12.07 -19.02
C CYS A 18 -20.97 12.66 -17.81
N LEU A 19 -21.07 12.02 -16.65
CA LEU A 19 -20.23 12.35 -15.50
C LEU A 19 -18.79 12.14 -15.94
N PRO A 20 -17.89 13.15 -15.79
CA PRO A 20 -16.48 12.90 -16.02
C PRO A 20 -16.05 11.76 -15.09
N ALA A 21 -15.44 10.72 -15.65
CA ALA A 21 -14.74 9.73 -14.87
C ALA A 21 -13.76 10.53 -13.99
N LEU A 22 -13.88 10.42 -12.67
CA LEU A 22 -12.87 10.95 -11.76
C LEU A 22 -11.56 10.30 -12.18
N ALA A 23 -10.69 11.08 -12.83
CA ALA A 23 -9.34 10.63 -13.13
C ALA A 23 -8.73 10.23 -11.79
N ASP A 24 -8.27 8.99 -11.70
CA ASP A 24 -7.60 8.49 -10.50
C ASP A 24 -6.36 9.37 -10.32
N GLU A 25 -6.40 10.30 -9.36
CA GLU A 25 -5.28 11.18 -9.07
C GLU A 25 -4.07 10.31 -8.71
N PRO A 26 -2.90 10.58 -9.31
CA PRO A 26 -1.73 9.76 -9.06
C PRO A 26 -1.33 9.83 -7.59
N VAL A 27 -1.22 8.68 -6.95
CA VAL A 27 -0.73 8.60 -5.56
C VAL A 27 0.72 9.09 -5.52
N PRO A 28 1.05 10.08 -4.68
CA PRO A 28 2.42 10.59 -4.59
C PRO A 28 3.36 9.55 -3.98
N MET A 29 4.62 9.55 -4.41
CA MET A 29 5.68 8.78 -3.76
C MET A 29 5.97 9.38 -2.39
N GLN A 30 5.73 8.63 -1.32
CA GLN A 30 5.95 9.05 0.06
C GLN A 30 6.75 8.00 0.84
N ARG A 31 7.66 8.48 1.69
CA ARG A 31 8.41 7.65 2.64
C ARG A 31 8.54 8.48 3.92
N LEU A 32 7.67 8.20 4.88
CA LEU A 32 7.52 8.98 6.10
C LEU A 32 7.92 8.13 7.32
N THR A 33 8.86 8.63 8.11
CA THR A 33 9.20 8.10 9.43
C THR A 33 8.11 8.50 10.44
N PRO A 34 8.03 7.86 11.62
CA PRO A 34 7.11 8.27 12.67
C PRO A 34 7.25 9.74 13.07
N ALA A 35 8.47 10.27 13.09
CA ALA A 35 8.73 11.67 13.41
C ALA A 35 8.18 12.61 12.33
N GLU A 36 8.36 12.26 11.04
CA GLU A 36 7.79 13.02 9.93
C GLU A 36 6.27 12.97 9.92
N ILE A 37 5.66 11.82 10.25
CA ILE A 37 4.20 11.68 10.41
C ILE A 37 3.69 12.55 11.56
N ALA A 38 4.36 12.53 12.71
CA ALA A 38 4.00 13.35 13.85
C ALA A 38 4.06 14.86 13.54
N ALA A 39 4.97 15.29 12.66
CA ALA A 39 5.08 16.68 12.23
C ALA A 39 3.94 17.12 11.30
N LEU A 40 3.22 16.20 10.65
CA LEU A 40 2.05 16.50 9.81
C LEU A 40 0.78 16.71 10.63
N ALA A 41 0.71 16.14 11.84
CA ALA A 41 -0.45 16.24 12.71
C ALA A 41 -0.32 17.48 13.62
N PRO A 42 -1.44 18.19 13.94
CA PRO A 42 -1.43 19.11 15.06
C PRO A 42 -1.06 18.32 16.33
N PRO A 43 -0.33 18.92 17.29
CA PRO A 43 0.04 18.22 18.52
C PRO A 43 -1.22 17.64 19.17
N PRO A 44 -1.20 16.36 19.58
CA PRO A 44 -2.34 15.76 20.24
C PRO A 44 -2.69 16.59 21.49
N PRO A 45 -3.98 16.76 21.81
CA PRO A 45 -4.35 17.36 23.09
C PRO A 45 -3.63 16.57 24.18
N SER A 46 -2.97 17.26 25.09
CA SER A 46 -2.14 16.69 26.14
C SER A 46 -2.85 15.51 26.82
N ALA A 47 -2.44 14.30 26.50
CA ALA A 47 -2.94 13.08 27.11
C ALA A 47 -2.20 12.85 28.44
N ALA A 48 -2.61 13.58 29.45
CA ALA A 48 -2.41 13.16 30.81
C ALA A 48 -3.33 11.95 31.03
N ASN A 49 -2.78 10.73 31.01
CA ASN A 49 -3.42 9.41 31.26
C ASN A 49 -3.61 8.52 30.01
N ALA A 50 -2.53 8.14 29.35
CA ALA A 50 -2.53 6.91 28.58
C ALA A 50 -1.94 5.77 29.45
N PRO A 51 -2.65 4.63 29.64
CA PRO A 51 -2.07 3.49 30.33
C PRO A 51 -0.89 2.92 29.51
N PRO A 52 0.17 2.41 30.18
CA PRO A 52 1.30 1.80 29.48
C PRO A 52 0.82 0.56 28.74
N THR A 53 1.00 0.54 27.41
CA THR A 53 0.82 -0.65 26.60
C THR A 53 1.93 -1.64 26.93
N ALA A 54 1.58 -2.70 27.65
CA ALA A 54 2.47 -3.82 27.90
C ALA A 54 2.68 -4.59 26.57
N ASN A 55 3.85 -4.44 25.97
CA ASN A 55 4.32 -5.31 24.90
C ASN A 55 4.71 -6.66 25.53
N THR A 56 3.81 -7.64 25.45
CA THR A 56 4.15 -9.02 25.78
C THR A 56 4.84 -9.63 24.55
N PRO A 57 6.09 -10.11 24.66
CA PRO A 57 6.73 -10.77 23.55
C PRO A 57 6.01 -12.10 23.29
N VAL A 58 5.48 -12.27 22.06
CA VAL A 58 4.94 -13.56 21.62
C VAL A 58 6.10 -14.46 21.27
N THR A 59 6.36 -15.44 22.11
CA THR A 59 7.39 -16.47 21.86
C THR A 59 6.99 -17.30 20.65
N ALA A 60 7.77 -17.20 19.59
CA ALA A 60 7.59 -18.03 18.40
C ALA A 60 7.95 -19.49 18.73
N GLY A 61 6.96 -20.38 18.62
CA GLY A 61 7.16 -21.81 18.78
C GLY A 61 7.53 -22.50 17.48
N ALA A 62 8.46 -23.45 17.63
CA ALA A 62 8.77 -24.63 16.85
C ALA A 62 9.54 -24.51 15.52
N PRO A 63 10.56 -25.40 15.33
CA PRO A 63 11.43 -25.40 14.16
C PRO A 63 10.77 -26.10 12.98
N ALA A 64 10.52 -25.36 11.91
CA ALA A 64 10.23 -25.96 10.61
C ALA A 64 11.55 -26.31 9.92
N THR A 65 11.77 -27.58 9.60
CA THR A 65 12.94 -28.14 8.90
C THR A 65 12.98 -27.84 7.40
N ARG A 66 12.41 -26.72 6.99
CA ARG A 66 12.53 -26.14 5.64
C ARG A 66 12.91 -24.68 5.82
N SER A 67 13.97 -24.22 5.16
CA SER A 67 14.26 -22.78 5.12
C SER A 67 13.00 -22.05 4.69
N PRO A 68 12.42 -21.17 5.51
CA PRO A 68 11.23 -20.43 5.13
C PRO A 68 11.57 -19.57 3.92
N PRO A 69 10.62 -19.35 2.99
CA PRO A 69 10.84 -18.41 1.90
C PRO A 69 11.25 -17.05 2.49
N THR A 70 12.20 -16.37 1.84
CA THR A 70 12.73 -15.07 2.30
C THR A 70 11.66 -13.99 2.40
N VAL A 71 10.56 -14.13 1.64
CA VAL A 71 9.38 -13.27 1.70
C VAL A 71 8.13 -14.15 1.82
N GLN A 72 7.34 -13.92 2.85
CA GLN A 72 6.07 -14.62 3.09
C GLN A 72 4.92 -13.63 3.15
N MET A 73 3.87 -13.89 2.39
CA MET A 73 2.68 -13.05 2.36
C MET A 73 1.49 -13.79 2.98
N THR A 74 0.78 -13.14 3.89
CA THR A 74 -0.43 -13.66 4.54
C THR A 74 -1.55 -12.64 4.37
N PRO A 75 -2.63 -12.96 3.63
CA PRO A 75 -3.80 -12.09 3.55
C PRO A 75 -4.42 -11.89 4.95
N LEU A 76 -4.68 -10.63 5.32
CA LEU A 76 -5.40 -10.25 6.52
C LEU A 76 -6.86 -9.92 6.20
N ILE A 77 -7.09 -9.30 5.05
CA ILE A 77 -8.41 -9.00 4.50
C ILE A 77 -8.32 -9.03 2.98
N GLY A 78 -9.39 -9.48 2.33
CA GLY A 78 -9.50 -9.54 0.88
C GLY A 78 -8.56 -10.54 0.22
N ASP A 79 -8.54 -10.49 -1.11
CA ASP A 79 -7.70 -11.33 -1.97
C ASP A 79 -6.98 -10.40 -2.97
N PRO A 80 -5.66 -10.23 -2.87
CA PRO A 80 -4.93 -9.31 -3.76
C PRO A 80 -5.03 -9.68 -5.24
N THR A 81 -5.44 -10.90 -5.58
CA THR A 81 -5.58 -11.33 -6.97
C THR A 81 -6.93 -10.95 -7.58
N LYS A 82 -7.88 -10.47 -6.77
CA LYS A 82 -9.25 -10.12 -7.17
C LYS A 82 -9.51 -8.62 -7.05
N PRO A 83 -10.49 -8.07 -7.78
CA PRO A 83 -10.96 -6.71 -7.55
C PRO A 83 -11.46 -6.53 -6.11
N GLY A 84 -11.09 -5.44 -5.45
CA GLY A 84 -11.52 -5.09 -4.11
C GLY A 84 -10.38 -4.70 -3.19
N LEU A 85 -10.74 -4.17 -2.02
CA LEU A 85 -9.80 -3.84 -0.96
C LEU A 85 -9.10 -5.10 -0.45
N TYR A 86 -7.79 -5.03 -0.31
CA TYR A 86 -7.03 -6.07 0.36
C TYR A 86 -6.02 -5.46 1.35
N THR A 87 -5.64 -6.23 2.35
CA THR A 87 -4.47 -5.99 3.19
C THR A 87 -3.74 -7.30 3.38
N VAL A 88 -2.45 -7.30 3.13
CA VAL A 88 -1.55 -8.44 3.35
C VAL A 88 -0.48 -8.09 4.36
N ARG A 89 -0.18 -9.02 5.26
CA ARG A 89 1.02 -9.01 6.08
C ARG A 89 2.13 -9.66 5.29
N VAL A 90 3.26 -8.98 5.19
CA VAL A 90 4.47 -9.49 4.56
C VAL A 90 5.56 -9.63 5.62
N ASN A 91 6.10 -10.83 5.78
CA ASN A 91 7.25 -11.12 6.62
C ASN A 91 8.46 -11.28 5.70
N ILE A 92 9.52 -10.53 5.97
CA ILE A 92 10.75 -10.53 5.19
C ILE A 92 11.91 -10.98 6.10
N ALA A 93 12.65 -12.00 5.66
CA ALA A 93 13.81 -12.51 6.41
C ALA A 93 14.93 -11.46 6.47
N PRO A 94 15.85 -11.54 7.46
CA PRO A 94 17.07 -10.74 7.46
C PRO A 94 17.86 -10.91 6.15
N HIS A 95 18.70 -9.92 5.81
CA HIS A 95 19.59 -9.92 4.65
C HIS A 95 18.91 -10.22 3.31
N THR A 96 17.64 -9.82 3.20
CA THR A 96 16.84 -9.99 1.97
C THR A 96 16.89 -8.73 1.14
N GLN A 97 17.31 -8.84 -0.11
CA GLN A 97 17.20 -7.77 -1.10
C GLN A 97 16.00 -8.02 -2.00
N VAL A 98 15.09 -7.05 -2.06
CA VAL A 98 13.96 -7.03 -2.98
C VAL A 98 14.35 -6.21 -4.20
N ARG A 99 14.49 -6.87 -5.34
CA ARG A 99 14.90 -6.24 -6.60
C ARG A 99 13.89 -5.21 -7.07
N PRO A 100 14.29 -4.23 -7.91
CA PRO A 100 13.38 -3.28 -8.52
C PRO A 100 12.21 -3.97 -9.21
N HIS A 101 11.00 -3.53 -8.85
CA HIS A 101 9.75 -4.06 -9.37
C HIS A 101 8.65 -3.01 -9.32
N THR A 102 7.56 -3.27 -10.03
CA THR A 102 6.37 -2.43 -10.08
C THR A 102 5.13 -3.25 -9.72
N HIS A 103 4.06 -2.57 -9.39
CA HIS A 103 2.73 -3.12 -9.22
C HIS A 103 1.74 -2.37 -10.12
N ARG A 104 0.66 -3.04 -10.50
CA ARG A 104 -0.38 -2.42 -11.33
C ARG A 104 -1.36 -1.55 -10.55
N ASP A 105 -1.42 -1.72 -9.23
CA ASP A 105 -2.30 -1.01 -8.30
C ASP A 105 -1.53 -0.03 -7.42
N ASN A 106 -2.23 0.99 -6.93
CA ASN A 106 -1.70 1.89 -5.90
C ASN A 106 -1.77 1.20 -4.55
N ARG A 107 -0.65 1.26 -3.80
CA ARG A 107 -0.57 0.64 -2.48
C ARG A 107 -0.03 1.61 -1.43
N SER A 108 -0.52 1.44 -0.21
CA SER A 108 0.05 2.06 0.98
C SER A 108 0.63 0.98 1.89
N VAL A 109 1.73 1.30 2.54
CA VAL A 109 2.47 0.33 3.35
C VAL A 109 2.82 0.95 4.70
N THR A 110 2.63 0.15 5.76
CA THR A 110 3.03 0.49 7.11
C THR A 110 4.07 -0.50 7.62
N VAL A 111 5.17 0.00 8.17
CA VAL A 111 6.19 -0.83 8.82
C VAL A 111 5.73 -1.18 10.22
N ILE A 112 5.62 -2.47 10.52
CA ILE A 112 5.12 -2.99 11.80
C ILE A 112 6.28 -3.34 12.74
N SER A 113 7.35 -3.97 12.22
CA SER A 113 8.53 -4.31 13.00
C SER A 113 9.78 -4.40 12.13
N GLY A 114 10.94 -4.23 12.75
CA GLY A 114 12.24 -4.12 12.05
C GLY A 114 12.40 -2.81 11.30
N THR A 115 13.57 -2.56 10.73
CA THR A 115 13.83 -1.37 9.90
C THR A 115 13.78 -1.76 8.42
N TRP A 116 12.85 -1.16 7.68
CA TRP A 116 12.71 -1.37 6.24
C TRP A 116 13.50 -0.32 5.47
N HIS A 117 14.47 -0.73 4.68
CA HIS A 117 15.28 0.16 3.84
C HIS A 117 14.68 0.18 2.44
N MET A 118 14.05 1.29 2.06
CA MET A 118 13.24 1.37 0.82
C MET A 118 13.67 2.53 -0.07
N GLY A 119 13.78 2.27 -1.38
CA GLY A 119 14.10 3.24 -2.42
C GLY A 119 13.18 3.14 -3.62
N TYR A 120 13.01 4.27 -4.34
CA TYR A 120 12.32 4.31 -5.62
C TYR A 120 13.33 4.31 -6.78
N GLY A 121 12.98 3.64 -7.87
CA GLY A 121 13.75 3.59 -9.09
C GLY A 121 13.78 2.21 -9.75
N GLY A 122 14.15 2.18 -11.02
CA GLY A 122 14.28 0.95 -11.81
C GLY A 122 15.60 0.20 -11.63
N THR A 123 16.55 0.78 -10.91
CA THR A 123 17.85 0.18 -10.59
C THR A 123 18.06 0.23 -9.10
N PHE A 124 18.55 -0.86 -8.52
CA PHE A 124 18.87 -0.89 -7.09
C PHE A 124 20.06 0.04 -6.80
N ASP A 125 19.85 0.97 -5.89
CA ASP A 125 20.88 1.89 -5.39
C ASP A 125 20.81 1.98 -3.86
N ALA A 126 21.79 1.39 -3.19
CA ALA A 126 21.85 1.40 -1.73
C ALA A 126 21.94 2.81 -1.12
N LYS A 127 22.45 3.81 -1.87
CA LYS A 127 22.57 5.20 -1.39
C LYS A 127 21.23 5.95 -1.41
N SER A 128 20.27 5.48 -2.18
CA SER A 128 18.93 6.09 -2.26
C SER A 128 17.92 5.46 -1.30
N LEU A 129 18.32 4.46 -0.54
CA LEU A 129 17.48 3.83 0.48
C LEU A 129 17.21 4.82 1.61
N LYS A 130 15.97 4.84 2.06
CA LYS A 130 15.55 5.54 3.28
C LYS A 130 15.21 4.50 4.35
N ASP A 131 15.72 4.72 5.56
CA ASP A 131 15.43 3.89 6.72
C ASP A 131 14.03 4.21 7.23
N LEU A 132 13.21 3.20 7.31
CA LEU A 132 11.82 3.26 7.75
C LEU A 132 11.65 2.34 8.97
N PRO A 133 11.81 2.86 10.19
CA PRO A 133 11.59 2.10 11.43
C PRO A 133 10.10 1.78 11.64
N PRO A 134 9.73 0.96 12.64
CA PRO A 134 8.35 0.64 12.97
C PRO A 134 7.48 1.89 13.14
N GLY A 135 6.25 1.87 12.59
CA GLY A 135 5.35 3.02 12.54
C GLY A 135 5.58 3.94 11.34
N SER A 136 6.58 3.68 10.50
CA SER A 136 6.77 4.38 9.23
C SER A 136 5.69 4.01 8.22
N PHE A 137 5.44 4.95 7.31
CA PHE A 137 4.47 4.82 6.22
C PHE A 137 5.13 5.15 4.89
N TYR A 138 4.81 4.40 3.84
CA TYR A 138 5.20 4.74 2.48
C TYR A 138 4.16 4.30 1.46
N THR A 139 4.29 4.78 0.24
CA THR A 139 3.38 4.44 -0.87
C THR A 139 4.12 3.70 -1.97
N GLU A 140 3.40 2.86 -2.71
CA GLU A 140 3.85 2.23 -3.93
C GLU A 140 2.85 2.60 -5.03
N PRO A 141 3.07 3.75 -5.72
CA PRO A 141 2.19 4.18 -6.79
C PRO A 141 2.19 3.18 -7.95
N ALA A 142 1.05 2.98 -8.59
CA ALA A 142 0.89 2.07 -9.72
C ALA A 142 1.94 2.35 -10.82
N GLY A 143 2.64 1.32 -11.24
CA GLY A 143 3.69 1.41 -12.27
C GLY A 143 5.01 2.05 -11.81
N GLN A 144 5.09 2.65 -10.62
CA GLN A 144 6.32 3.23 -10.09
C GLN A 144 7.25 2.12 -9.60
N ALA A 145 8.44 2.04 -10.18
CA ALA A 145 9.45 1.08 -9.76
C ALA A 145 10.01 1.45 -8.38
N HIS A 146 10.20 0.43 -7.56
CA HIS A 146 10.80 0.55 -6.23
C HIS A 146 11.54 -0.72 -5.86
N PHE A 147 12.40 -0.61 -4.86
CA PHE A 147 13.24 -1.68 -4.35
C PHE A 147 13.49 -1.50 -2.86
N ALA A 148 13.93 -2.55 -2.20
CA ALA A 148 14.17 -2.49 -0.77
C ALA A 148 15.15 -3.56 -0.31
N GLN A 149 15.55 -3.47 0.96
CA GLN A 149 16.30 -4.53 1.65
C GLN A 149 16.01 -4.54 3.14
N THR A 150 16.30 -5.68 3.77
CA THR A 150 16.38 -5.81 5.23
C THR A 150 17.85 -5.79 5.66
N GLY A 151 18.08 -5.32 6.89
CA GLY A 151 19.37 -5.48 7.59
C GLY A 151 19.47 -6.82 8.34
N ASP A 152 20.04 -6.77 9.54
CA ASP A 152 20.27 -7.94 10.39
C ASP A 152 19.00 -8.49 11.05
N GLU A 153 17.91 -7.71 11.01
CA GLU A 153 16.63 -8.10 11.62
C GLU A 153 15.58 -8.42 10.56
N PRO A 154 14.64 -9.35 10.86
CA PRO A 154 13.48 -9.56 10.03
C PRO A 154 12.58 -8.33 10.06
N VAL A 155 11.88 -8.07 8.95
CA VAL A 155 10.94 -6.97 8.82
C VAL A 155 9.53 -7.50 8.60
N VAL A 156 8.56 -6.84 9.25
CA VAL A 156 7.14 -7.06 9.00
C VAL A 156 6.53 -5.77 8.49
N ILE A 157 5.86 -5.84 7.35
CA ILE A 157 5.09 -4.73 6.79
C ILE A 157 3.63 -5.17 6.55
N TRP A 158 2.72 -4.21 6.60
CA TRP A 158 1.36 -4.36 6.11
C TRP A 158 1.20 -3.56 4.83
N VAL A 159 0.72 -4.24 3.79
CA VAL A 159 0.47 -3.67 2.47
C VAL A 159 -1.02 -3.65 2.22
N THR A 160 -1.57 -2.47 1.97
CA THR A 160 -2.99 -2.26 1.64
C THR A 160 -3.10 -1.69 0.25
N GLY A 161 -3.99 -2.25 -0.56
CA GLY A 161 -4.26 -1.81 -1.92
C GLY A 161 -5.68 -2.18 -2.36
N TYR A 162 -5.98 -1.86 -3.62
CA TYR A 162 -7.23 -2.24 -4.26
C TYR A 162 -6.90 -3.09 -5.49
N GLY A 163 -7.13 -4.37 -5.37
CA GLY A 163 -6.78 -5.37 -6.39
C GLY A 163 -7.60 -5.29 -7.69
N PRO A 164 -7.22 -6.05 -8.70
CA PRO A 164 -6.18 -7.08 -8.66
C PRO A 164 -4.76 -6.48 -8.68
N SER A 165 -3.88 -7.03 -7.85
CA SER A 165 -2.47 -6.68 -7.77
C SER A 165 -1.61 -7.66 -8.55
N ASP A 166 -0.40 -7.22 -8.92
CA ASP A 166 0.65 -8.06 -9.50
C ASP A 166 2.03 -7.61 -8.99
N THR A 167 3.07 -8.31 -9.38
CA THR A 167 4.47 -7.88 -9.19
C THR A 167 5.23 -8.15 -10.48
N LYS A 168 5.81 -7.09 -11.06
CA LYS A 168 6.63 -7.17 -12.27
C LYS A 168 8.03 -6.67 -11.97
N PHE A 169 9.00 -7.57 -12.02
CA PHE A 169 10.40 -7.19 -11.86
C PHE A 169 10.89 -6.39 -13.06
N VAL A 170 11.61 -5.31 -12.76
CA VAL A 170 12.29 -4.53 -13.80
C VAL A 170 13.44 -5.38 -14.35
N THR A 171 13.49 -5.52 -15.67
CA THR A 171 14.62 -6.16 -16.36
C THR A 171 15.73 -5.14 -16.53
N PRO A 172 17.00 -5.51 -16.24
CA PRO A 172 18.15 -4.63 -16.48
C PRO A 172 18.27 -4.19 -17.92
#